data_240b2284eda606a6d96be8b16dcb7a71
#
_entry.id   240b2284eda606a6d96be8b16dcb7a71
#
_cell.length_a   1.000
_cell.length_b   1.000
_cell.length_c   1.000
_cell.angle_alpha   90.00
_cell.angle_beta   90.00
_cell.angle_gamma   90.00
#
_symmetry.space_group_name_H-M   'P 1'
#
loop_
_entity.id
_entity.type
_entity.pdbx_description
1 polymer ?
#
loop_
_entity_poly.entity_id
_entity_poly.type
_entity_poly.pdbx_seq_one_letter_code
_entity_poly.pdbx_strand_id
1 'polypeptide(L)'
;MKVSILSFDLSDNATGRADLLARLLAPRWAVEVVGPRFGARVWRPARDGAVIYRDVAVDAARRYPRFAAMWGDLAARADGDVLLASKPRPTSYGVALLARRRRRRPLLLDIDDWEVGFFRRSGAWGTLGRSLNLGNPNGLPWTWLMERMVARADAVMVASRFLQGRFGGTLVPHVRDTEAWDPARYDRGEARARLGLRDERVVMFLGTPRAHKGVDDLVEAVGVVGSDARLVLVGADPASEAGRRWAAHPWVRLVGEIPFDDVPRYLVAADAVAVPQRATSDTVGQVPAKVFDAMALGRPIVATAVSMLPEILDGCGVLVPPGDVVALATALRRLLGDPDGSAELGRRARERCRERYSFTAARAVLFPLVERAAASR
;
A
#
# COMPACT_ATOMS: atom_id res chain seq x y z
N MET A 1 -22.24 16.45 -4.95
CA MET A 1 -21.22 16.01 -5.92
C MET A 1 -20.88 14.56 -5.65
N LYS A 2 -20.74 13.76 -6.69
CA LYS A 2 -20.34 12.35 -6.63
C LYS A 2 -18.94 12.18 -7.23
N VAL A 3 -18.09 11.35 -6.60
CA VAL A 3 -16.75 11.02 -7.09
C VAL A 3 -16.71 9.54 -7.46
N SER A 4 -16.36 9.24 -8.72
CA SER A 4 -16.08 7.87 -9.14
C SER A 4 -14.55 7.66 -9.15
N ILE A 5 -14.08 6.74 -8.29
CA ILE A 5 -12.68 6.32 -8.25
C ILE A 5 -12.52 5.08 -9.13
N LEU A 6 -11.61 5.15 -10.09
CA LEU A 6 -11.36 4.03 -11.01
C LEU A 6 -10.12 3.25 -10.54
N SER A 7 -10.29 1.98 -10.19
CA SER A 7 -9.21 1.03 -9.86
C SER A 7 -8.90 0.14 -11.06
N PHE A 8 -7.64 -0.26 -11.22
CA PHE A 8 -7.25 -1.05 -12.38
C PHE A 8 -7.58 -2.55 -12.25
N ASP A 9 -7.72 -3.06 -11.05
CA ASP A 9 -8.15 -4.42 -10.72
C ASP A 9 -8.67 -4.47 -9.28
N LEU A 10 -9.95 -4.72 -9.10
CA LEU A 10 -10.58 -4.80 -7.78
C LEU A 10 -10.23 -6.08 -7.02
N SER A 11 -9.63 -7.06 -7.66
CA SER A 11 -9.17 -8.30 -7.01
C SER A 11 -7.71 -8.25 -6.55
N ASP A 12 -6.97 -7.20 -6.92
CA ASP A 12 -5.57 -6.99 -6.52
C ASP A 12 -5.43 -6.09 -5.29
N ASN A 13 -4.30 -6.20 -4.59
CA ASN A 13 -3.98 -5.37 -3.41
C ASN A 13 -3.87 -3.86 -3.71
N ALA A 14 -3.75 -3.48 -4.96
CA ALA A 14 -3.82 -2.08 -5.40
C ALA A 14 -5.17 -1.42 -5.10
N THR A 15 -6.23 -2.20 -4.94
CA THR A 15 -7.54 -1.73 -4.45
C THR A 15 -7.42 -1.01 -3.11
N GLY A 16 -6.45 -1.37 -2.27
CA GLY A 16 -6.21 -0.70 -0.99
C GLY A 16 -5.95 0.80 -1.10
N ARG A 17 -5.31 1.29 -2.19
CA ARG A 17 -5.13 2.74 -2.41
C ARG A 17 -6.44 3.40 -2.83
N ALA A 18 -7.21 2.78 -3.69
CA ALA A 18 -8.52 3.27 -4.11
C ALA A 18 -9.51 3.30 -2.92
N ASP A 19 -9.52 2.28 -2.07
CA ASP A 19 -10.30 2.22 -0.84
C ASP A 19 -9.91 3.35 0.13
N LEU A 20 -8.61 3.56 0.35
CA LEU A 20 -8.11 4.65 1.18
C LEU A 20 -8.61 6.02 0.68
N LEU A 21 -8.51 6.28 -0.61
CA LEU A 21 -8.99 7.52 -1.21
C LEU A 21 -10.51 7.66 -1.08
N ALA A 22 -11.26 6.56 -1.22
CA ALA A 22 -12.71 6.57 -1.02
C ALA A 22 -13.08 6.92 0.42
N ARG A 23 -12.44 6.32 1.41
CA ARG A 23 -12.65 6.63 2.84
C ARG A 23 -12.26 8.08 3.19
N LEU A 24 -11.24 8.63 2.53
CA LEU A 24 -10.86 10.03 2.71
C LEU A 24 -11.93 10.99 2.20
N LEU A 25 -12.55 10.69 1.05
CA LEU A 25 -13.49 11.56 0.37
C LEU A 25 -14.93 11.40 0.84
N ALA A 26 -15.31 10.21 1.34
CA ALA A 26 -16.68 9.87 1.73
C ALA A 26 -17.35 10.81 2.75
N PRO A 27 -16.65 11.44 3.73
CA PRO A 27 -17.29 12.39 4.64
C PRO A 27 -17.85 13.65 3.98
N ARG A 28 -17.40 13.97 2.76
CA ARG A 28 -17.80 15.21 2.07
C ARG A 28 -18.59 14.97 0.80
N TRP A 29 -18.41 13.83 0.13
CA TRP A 29 -19.03 13.51 -1.15
C TRP A 29 -19.53 12.07 -1.21
N ALA A 30 -20.50 11.82 -2.05
CA ALA A 30 -20.85 10.45 -2.42
C ALA A 30 -19.70 9.84 -3.21
N VAL A 31 -19.20 8.67 -2.81
CA VAL A 31 -18.04 8.03 -3.41
C VAL A 31 -18.33 6.59 -3.78
N GLU A 32 -17.85 6.18 -4.92
CA GLU A 32 -17.84 4.79 -5.37
C GLU A 32 -16.49 4.42 -5.96
N VAL A 33 -16.15 3.14 -5.91
CA VAL A 33 -14.97 2.58 -6.58
C VAL A 33 -15.42 1.68 -7.73
N VAL A 34 -14.98 1.99 -8.94
CA VAL A 34 -15.32 1.29 -10.18
C VAL A 34 -14.08 0.60 -10.74
N GLY A 35 -14.18 -0.64 -11.17
CA GLY A 35 -13.05 -1.30 -11.81
C GLY A 35 -13.38 -2.70 -12.33
N PRO A 36 -12.51 -3.28 -13.15
CA PRO A 36 -12.60 -4.67 -13.51
C PRO A 36 -12.22 -5.55 -12.32
N ARG A 37 -12.75 -6.74 -12.28
CA ARG A 37 -12.39 -7.78 -11.33
C ARG A 37 -11.89 -8.99 -12.11
N PHE A 38 -10.56 -9.18 -12.14
CA PHE A 38 -9.92 -10.29 -12.82
C PHE A 38 -9.92 -11.57 -11.98
N GLY A 39 -9.93 -11.45 -10.66
CA GLY A 39 -10.03 -12.58 -9.74
C GLY A 39 -11.48 -12.93 -9.38
N ALA A 40 -11.63 -13.96 -8.55
CA ALA A 40 -12.95 -14.48 -8.15
C ALA A 40 -13.77 -13.49 -7.29
N ARG A 41 -13.12 -12.59 -6.58
CA ARG A 41 -13.75 -11.65 -5.62
C ARG A 41 -12.96 -10.34 -5.53
N VAL A 42 -13.60 -9.31 -4.99
CA VAL A 42 -12.91 -8.09 -4.57
C VAL A 42 -11.86 -8.44 -3.53
N TRP A 43 -10.74 -7.75 -3.55
CA TRP A 43 -9.63 -7.97 -2.62
C TRP A 43 -10.13 -7.96 -1.17
N ARG A 44 -9.91 -9.07 -0.46
CA ARG A 44 -10.54 -9.35 0.83
C ARG A 44 -10.35 -8.25 1.88
N PRO A 45 -9.14 -7.67 2.07
CA PRO A 45 -8.94 -6.64 3.08
C PRO A 45 -9.77 -5.36 2.89
N ALA A 46 -10.20 -5.04 1.66
CA ALA A 46 -11.04 -3.88 1.35
C ALA A 46 -12.56 -4.16 1.43
N ARG A 47 -12.96 -5.43 1.56
CA ARG A 47 -14.34 -5.90 1.35
C ARG A 47 -15.34 -5.47 2.41
N ASP A 48 -14.89 -5.27 3.64
CA ASP A 48 -15.78 -5.08 4.80
C ASP A 48 -15.97 -3.60 5.18
N GLY A 49 -15.66 -2.68 4.26
CA GLY A 49 -15.77 -1.25 4.47
C GLY A 49 -17.08 -0.63 3.96
N ALA A 50 -17.34 0.60 4.38
CA ALA A 50 -18.46 1.42 3.92
C ALA A 50 -18.35 1.91 2.46
N VAL A 51 -17.34 1.43 1.71
CA VAL A 51 -17.08 1.83 0.32
C VAL A 51 -17.95 1.02 -0.65
N ILE A 52 -18.62 1.71 -1.56
CA ILE A 52 -19.41 1.08 -2.63
C ILE A 52 -18.48 0.66 -3.77
N TYR A 53 -18.43 -0.64 -4.06
CA TYR A 53 -17.69 -1.20 -5.19
C TYR A 53 -18.62 -1.54 -6.33
N ARG A 54 -18.31 -1.04 -7.54
CA ARG A 54 -19.02 -1.37 -8.80
C ARG A 54 -18.07 -2.12 -9.72
N ASP A 55 -18.02 -3.42 -9.57
CA ASP A 55 -17.16 -4.27 -10.37
C ASP A 55 -17.78 -4.70 -11.70
N VAL A 56 -16.91 -4.97 -12.66
CA VAL A 56 -17.20 -5.73 -13.87
C VAL A 56 -16.34 -6.98 -13.84
N ALA A 57 -16.97 -8.14 -13.69
CA ALA A 57 -16.26 -9.41 -13.72
C ALA A 57 -15.60 -9.62 -15.09
N VAL A 58 -14.32 -9.96 -15.10
CA VAL A 58 -13.55 -10.19 -16.30
C VAL A 58 -13.06 -11.63 -16.29
N ASP A 59 -13.35 -12.36 -17.35
CA ASP A 59 -12.66 -13.62 -17.59
C ASP A 59 -11.14 -13.34 -17.70
N ALA A 60 -10.35 -14.01 -16.86
CA ALA A 60 -8.89 -13.85 -16.83
C ALA A 60 -8.22 -14.16 -18.19
N ALA A 61 -8.88 -14.94 -19.07
CA ALA A 61 -8.45 -15.19 -20.43
C ALA A 61 -8.72 -14.03 -21.39
N ARG A 62 -9.49 -13.01 -21.00
CA ARG A 62 -9.79 -11.88 -21.88
C ARG A 62 -8.59 -10.98 -22.06
N ARG A 63 -8.09 -10.97 -23.29
CA ARG A 63 -7.00 -10.13 -23.76
C ARG A 63 -7.50 -9.18 -24.85
N TYR A 64 -6.70 -8.15 -25.17
CA TYR A 64 -6.96 -7.36 -26.37
C TYR A 64 -6.91 -8.26 -27.64
N PRO A 65 -7.77 -8.01 -28.66
CA PRO A 65 -8.72 -6.88 -28.73
C PRO A 65 -10.04 -7.07 -27.97
N ARG A 66 -10.40 -8.30 -27.55
CA ARG A 66 -11.70 -8.60 -26.90
C ARG A 66 -11.94 -7.83 -25.60
N PHE A 67 -10.87 -7.53 -24.87
CA PHE A 67 -10.96 -6.73 -23.64
C PHE A 67 -11.44 -5.29 -23.89
N ALA A 68 -11.23 -4.73 -25.11
CA ALA A 68 -11.65 -3.37 -25.43
C ALA A 68 -13.17 -3.14 -25.30
N ALA A 69 -13.98 -4.18 -25.50
CA ALA A 69 -15.44 -4.09 -25.32
C ALA A 69 -15.83 -3.69 -23.89
N MET A 70 -15.05 -4.09 -22.89
CA MET A 70 -15.32 -3.78 -21.47
C MET A 70 -15.02 -2.33 -21.07
N TRP A 71 -14.23 -1.61 -21.87
CA TRP A 71 -13.96 -0.19 -21.57
C TRP A 71 -15.25 0.63 -21.59
N GLY A 72 -16.18 0.29 -22.47
CA GLY A 72 -17.48 0.92 -22.57
C GLY A 72 -18.30 0.76 -21.29
N ASP A 73 -18.37 -0.45 -20.78
CA ASP A 73 -19.13 -0.81 -19.58
C ASP A 73 -18.55 -0.19 -18.33
N LEU A 74 -17.20 -0.25 -18.20
CA LEU A 74 -16.49 0.40 -17.09
C LEU A 74 -16.68 1.92 -17.11
N ALA A 75 -16.55 2.55 -18.28
CA ALA A 75 -16.75 3.98 -18.44
C ALA A 75 -18.18 4.44 -18.15
N ALA A 76 -19.17 3.60 -18.48
CA ALA A 76 -20.58 3.87 -18.18
C ALA A 76 -20.90 3.78 -16.68
N ARG A 77 -20.24 2.87 -15.95
CA ARG A 77 -20.40 2.72 -14.50
C ARG A 77 -19.76 3.85 -13.70
N ALA A 78 -18.71 4.49 -14.23
CA ALA A 78 -18.07 5.65 -13.63
C ALA A 78 -18.92 6.91 -13.91
N ASP A 79 -20.04 7.07 -13.21
CA ASP A 79 -21.06 8.10 -13.45
C ASP A 79 -20.89 9.37 -12.59
N GLY A 80 -19.89 9.42 -11.71
CA GLY A 80 -19.59 10.55 -10.82
C GLY A 80 -19.36 11.88 -11.56
N ASP A 81 -19.57 12.99 -10.88
CA ASP A 81 -19.31 14.35 -11.37
C ASP A 81 -17.81 14.61 -11.55
N VAL A 82 -16.98 13.96 -10.72
CA VAL A 82 -15.52 13.98 -10.75
C VAL A 82 -15.01 12.55 -10.92
N LEU A 83 -14.03 12.37 -11.79
CA LEU A 83 -13.33 11.12 -11.98
C LEU A 83 -11.96 11.17 -11.27
N LEU A 84 -11.62 10.12 -10.53
CA LEU A 84 -10.32 9.94 -9.92
C LEU A 84 -9.77 8.58 -10.33
N ALA A 85 -8.73 8.56 -11.15
CA ALA A 85 -8.08 7.31 -11.54
C ALA A 85 -6.97 6.96 -10.55
N SER A 86 -7.05 5.78 -9.94
CA SER A 86 -5.99 5.22 -9.11
C SER A 86 -5.06 4.40 -10.00
N LYS A 87 -3.81 4.85 -10.11
CA LYS A 87 -2.73 4.37 -10.96
C LYS A 87 -2.89 4.67 -12.47
N PRO A 88 -1.76 4.99 -13.15
CA PRO A 88 -1.74 5.25 -14.60
C PRO A 88 -1.78 3.92 -15.38
N ARG A 89 -2.87 3.19 -15.23
CA ARG A 89 -3.11 1.91 -15.91
C ARG A 89 -4.25 2.03 -16.93
N PRO A 90 -4.25 1.23 -18.01
CA PRO A 90 -5.31 1.28 -19.01
C PRO A 90 -6.71 1.06 -18.43
N THR A 91 -6.86 0.13 -17.52
CA THR A 91 -8.16 -0.24 -16.93
C THR A 91 -8.65 0.71 -15.81
N SER A 92 -7.81 1.65 -15.37
CA SER A 92 -8.20 2.78 -14.51
C SER A 92 -8.13 4.10 -15.28
N TYR A 93 -6.94 4.61 -15.51
CA TYR A 93 -6.73 5.91 -16.16
C TYR A 93 -7.21 5.96 -17.61
N GLY A 94 -6.95 4.89 -18.39
CA GLY A 94 -7.45 4.79 -19.76
C GLY A 94 -8.98 4.81 -19.84
N VAL A 95 -9.65 4.05 -18.96
CA VAL A 95 -11.12 4.08 -18.84
C VAL A 95 -11.63 5.43 -18.39
N ALA A 96 -10.94 6.11 -17.44
CA ALA A 96 -11.29 7.45 -17.00
C ALA A 96 -11.20 8.49 -18.15
N LEU A 97 -10.18 8.41 -18.98
CA LEU A 97 -10.04 9.24 -20.18
C LEU A 97 -11.19 8.99 -21.20
N LEU A 98 -11.62 7.74 -21.35
CA LEU A 98 -12.78 7.40 -22.17
C LEU A 98 -14.08 7.96 -21.58
N ALA A 99 -14.30 7.76 -20.30
CA ALA A 99 -15.48 8.27 -19.57
C ALA A 99 -15.57 9.80 -19.65
N ARG A 100 -14.42 10.50 -19.54
CA ARG A 100 -14.32 11.94 -19.72
C ARG A 100 -14.69 12.42 -21.14
N ARG A 101 -14.37 11.64 -22.17
CA ARG A 101 -14.75 11.98 -23.56
C ARG A 101 -16.26 11.89 -23.80
N ARG A 102 -16.93 10.95 -23.12
CA ARG A 102 -18.39 10.79 -23.25
C ARG A 102 -19.16 11.91 -22.56
N ARG A 103 -18.66 12.37 -21.42
CA ARG A 103 -19.21 13.49 -20.65
C ARG A 103 -18.04 14.28 -20.07
N ARG A 104 -17.93 15.54 -20.45
CA ARG A 104 -16.86 16.43 -19.96
C ARG A 104 -16.90 16.52 -18.43
N ARG A 105 -15.87 15.99 -17.75
CA ARG A 105 -15.76 15.91 -16.29
C ARG A 105 -14.33 16.12 -15.85
N PRO A 106 -14.07 16.72 -14.67
CA PRO A 106 -12.75 16.76 -14.08
C PRO A 106 -12.18 15.36 -13.90
N LEU A 107 -10.91 15.20 -14.17
CA LEU A 107 -10.16 13.96 -14.05
C LEU A 107 -8.91 14.18 -13.23
N LEU A 108 -8.88 13.59 -12.03
CA LEU A 108 -7.69 13.51 -11.19
C LEU A 108 -7.01 12.16 -11.41
N LEU A 109 -5.68 12.15 -11.33
CA LEU A 109 -4.87 10.92 -11.40
C LEU A 109 -4.04 10.80 -10.12
N ASP A 110 -4.18 9.66 -9.45
CA ASP A 110 -3.36 9.27 -8.29
C ASP A 110 -2.31 8.24 -8.71
N ILE A 111 -1.05 8.48 -8.36
CA ILE A 111 0.11 7.64 -8.68
C ILE A 111 0.82 7.30 -7.37
N ASP A 112 0.60 6.09 -6.83
CA ASP A 112 1.20 5.64 -5.58
C ASP A 112 2.45 4.77 -5.77
N ASP A 113 2.61 4.19 -6.98
CA ASP A 113 3.75 3.37 -7.37
C ASP A 113 4.27 3.76 -8.76
N TRP A 114 5.55 3.50 -9.03
CA TRP A 114 6.08 3.59 -10.39
C TRP A 114 5.75 2.32 -11.18
N GLU A 115 4.63 2.33 -11.87
CA GLU A 115 4.07 1.16 -12.52
C GLU A 115 4.97 0.55 -13.60
N VAL A 116 5.62 1.38 -14.43
CA VAL A 116 6.62 0.91 -15.42
C VAL A 116 7.86 0.34 -14.73
N GLY A 117 8.21 0.82 -13.54
CA GLY A 117 9.33 0.31 -12.74
C GLY A 117 9.21 -1.16 -12.42
N PHE A 118 8.01 -1.64 -12.11
CA PHE A 118 7.77 -3.07 -11.82
C PHE A 118 8.08 -3.99 -13.01
N PHE A 119 7.91 -3.53 -14.22
CA PHE A 119 8.23 -4.33 -15.42
C PHE A 119 9.73 -4.45 -15.68
N ARG A 120 10.53 -3.51 -15.18
CA ARG A 120 11.99 -3.50 -15.38
C ARG A 120 12.75 -4.49 -14.49
N ARG A 121 12.11 -5.06 -13.48
CA ARG A 121 12.69 -6.06 -12.56
C ARG A 121 13.26 -7.30 -13.24
N SER A 122 12.75 -7.66 -14.41
CA SER A 122 13.08 -8.94 -15.07
C SER A 122 14.31 -8.87 -15.99
N GLY A 123 15.13 -7.82 -15.84
CA GLY A 123 16.26 -7.60 -16.73
C GLY A 123 15.85 -7.21 -18.16
N ALA A 124 16.83 -7.06 -19.04
CA ALA A 124 16.61 -6.61 -20.42
C ALA A 124 15.73 -7.58 -21.21
N TRP A 125 16.02 -8.87 -21.19
CA TRP A 125 15.26 -9.89 -21.93
C TRP A 125 13.83 -10.07 -21.43
N GLY A 126 13.62 -10.09 -20.13
CA GLY A 126 12.27 -10.14 -19.56
C GLY A 126 11.45 -8.89 -19.88
N THR A 127 12.09 -7.72 -19.92
CA THR A 127 11.46 -6.47 -20.31
C THR A 127 11.07 -6.48 -21.79
N LEU A 128 11.94 -6.98 -22.66
CA LEU A 128 11.64 -7.13 -24.10
C LEU A 128 10.44 -8.04 -24.34
N GLY A 129 10.40 -9.23 -23.72
CA GLY A 129 9.25 -10.14 -23.83
C GLY A 129 7.94 -9.52 -23.35
N ARG A 130 7.97 -8.73 -22.28
CA ARG A 130 6.80 -7.98 -21.78
C ARG A 130 6.40 -6.83 -22.69
N SER A 131 7.33 -6.20 -23.38
CA SER A 131 7.06 -5.14 -24.35
C SER A 131 6.31 -5.67 -25.58
N LEU A 132 6.47 -6.93 -25.91
CA LEU A 132 5.77 -7.58 -27.02
C LEU A 132 4.37 -8.11 -26.63
N ASN A 133 4.03 -8.15 -25.34
CA ASN A 133 2.74 -8.64 -24.85
C ASN A 133 1.65 -7.57 -24.96
N LEU A 134 1.21 -7.30 -26.18
CA LEU A 134 0.11 -6.35 -26.46
C LEU A 134 -1.27 -6.87 -26.03
N GLY A 135 -1.41 -8.17 -25.85
CA GLY A 135 -2.68 -8.78 -25.43
C GLY A 135 -3.06 -8.50 -23.96
N ASN A 136 -2.08 -8.25 -23.09
CA ASN A 136 -2.37 -7.98 -21.68
C ASN A 136 -2.94 -6.57 -21.49
N PRO A 137 -4.17 -6.41 -20.95
CA PRO A 137 -4.81 -5.10 -20.77
C PRO A 137 -4.00 -4.11 -19.94
N ASN A 138 -3.26 -4.60 -18.94
CA ASN A 138 -2.39 -3.82 -18.06
C ASN A 138 -0.90 -4.11 -18.31
N GLY A 139 -0.54 -4.59 -19.51
CA GLY A 139 0.84 -4.88 -19.89
C GLY A 139 1.73 -3.64 -19.99
N LEU A 140 3.04 -3.87 -20.09
CA LEU A 140 4.05 -2.80 -20.16
C LEU A 140 3.78 -1.75 -21.24
N PRO A 141 3.46 -2.11 -22.53
CA PRO A 141 3.25 -1.11 -23.59
C PRO A 141 2.12 -0.15 -23.26
N TRP A 142 1.01 -0.69 -22.77
CA TRP A 142 -0.17 0.09 -22.44
C TRP A 142 0.03 0.93 -21.17
N THR A 143 0.71 0.39 -20.16
CA THR A 143 1.07 1.15 -18.94
C THR A 143 2.02 2.29 -19.25
N TRP A 144 3.03 2.04 -20.08
CA TRP A 144 3.95 3.08 -20.55
C TRP A 144 3.22 4.20 -21.33
N LEU A 145 2.24 3.83 -22.17
CA LEU A 145 1.40 4.80 -22.85
C LEU A 145 0.60 5.66 -21.86
N MET A 146 0.03 5.03 -20.83
CA MET A 146 -0.71 5.77 -19.80
C MET A 146 0.19 6.73 -19.01
N GLU A 147 1.41 6.33 -18.67
CA GLU A 147 2.38 7.24 -18.01
C GLU A 147 2.72 8.46 -18.91
N ARG A 148 2.79 8.28 -20.22
CA ARG A 148 3.00 9.40 -21.15
C ARG A 148 1.80 10.34 -21.29
N MET A 149 0.64 9.87 -20.93
CA MET A 149 -0.60 10.63 -20.97
C MET A 149 -0.94 11.33 -19.64
N VAL A 150 -0.08 11.28 -18.63
CA VAL A 150 -0.32 11.87 -17.29
C VAL A 150 -0.73 13.34 -17.37
N ALA A 151 -0.13 14.12 -18.26
CA ALA A 151 -0.48 15.52 -18.48
C ALA A 151 -1.91 15.78 -18.97
N ARG A 152 -2.69 14.73 -19.30
CA ARG A 152 -4.11 14.86 -19.65
C ARG A 152 -5.04 14.85 -18.43
N ALA A 153 -4.55 14.58 -17.23
CA ALA A 153 -5.29 14.78 -15.99
C ALA A 153 -5.33 16.28 -15.64
N ASP A 154 -6.44 16.73 -15.06
CA ASP A 154 -6.59 18.12 -14.59
C ASP A 154 -5.80 18.36 -13.30
N ALA A 155 -5.57 17.31 -12.50
CA ALA A 155 -4.69 17.31 -11.35
C ALA A 155 -4.03 15.94 -11.18
N VAL A 156 -2.78 15.94 -10.71
CA VAL A 156 -2.01 14.74 -10.41
C VAL A 156 -1.68 14.70 -8.92
N MET A 157 -1.88 13.55 -8.30
CA MET A 157 -1.49 13.23 -6.93
C MET A 157 -0.43 12.14 -6.97
N VAL A 158 0.54 12.22 -6.09
CA VAL A 158 1.64 11.25 -6.00
C VAL A 158 1.93 10.87 -4.56
N ALA A 159 2.31 9.62 -4.31
CA ALA A 159 2.53 9.13 -2.95
C ALA A 159 3.98 9.31 -2.47
N SER A 160 4.93 9.67 -3.33
CA SER A 160 6.34 9.81 -2.96
C SER A 160 7.03 10.98 -3.67
N ARG A 161 8.16 11.44 -3.08
CA ARG A 161 9.03 12.47 -3.69
C ARG A 161 9.61 12.03 -5.03
N PHE A 162 9.97 10.75 -5.15
CA PHE A 162 10.43 10.19 -6.43
C PHE A 162 9.37 10.34 -7.52
N LEU A 163 8.11 9.98 -7.20
CA LEU A 163 7.00 10.13 -8.13
C LEU A 163 6.68 11.60 -8.42
N GLN A 164 6.82 12.47 -7.42
CA GLN A 164 6.66 13.92 -7.61
C GLN A 164 7.70 14.49 -8.57
N GLY A 165 8.97 14.11 -8.43
CA GLY A 165 10.03 14.52 -9.35
C GLY A 165 9.81 13.97 -10.77
N ARG A 166 9.17 12.81 -10.92
CA ARG A 166 8.93 12.17 -12.21
C ARG A 166 7.69 12.66 -12.94
N PHE A 167 6.59 12.86 -12.23
CA PHE A 167 5.27 13.14 -12.80
C PHE A 167 4.73 14.52 -12.43
N GLY A 168 5.41 15.24 -11.53
CA GLY A 168 4.87 16.46 -10.93
C GLY A 168 3.74 16.15 -9.93
N GLY A 169 2.90 17.16 -9.69
CA GLY A 169 1.68 17.02 -8.92
C GLY A 169 1.82 17.22 -7.41
N THR A 170 0.75 16.98 -6.70
CA THR A 170 0.61 17.19 -5.25
C THR A 170 0.99 15.92 -4.49
N LEU A 171 1.84 16.05 -3.47
CA LEU A 171 2.20 14.93 -2.61
C LEU A 171 1.02 14.58 -1.69
N VAL A 172 0.49 13.37 -1.85
CA VAL A 172 -0.56 12.76 -1.02
C VAL A 172 -0.09 11.35 -0.63
N PRO A 173 0.67 11.20 0.45
CA PRO A 173 1.22 9.90 0.87
C PRO A 173 0.12 8.93 1.30
N HIS A 174 0.50 7.71 1.65
CA HIS A 174 -0.38 6.84 2.42
C HIS A 174 -0.61 7.42 3.81
N VAL A 175 -1.82 7.26 4.32
CA VAL A 175 -2.24 7.80 5.62
C VAL A 175 -3.10 6.79 6.37
N ARG A 176 -3.35 7.06 7.65
CA ARG A 176 -4.23 6.24 8.49
C ARG A 176 -5.26 7.07 9.23
N ASP A 177 -6.38 6.42 9.54
CA ASP A 177 -7.36 6.96 10.48
C ASP A 177 -6.81 6.79 11.90
N THR A 178 -6.11 7.82 12.40
CA THR A 178 -5.45 7.78 13.69
C THR A 178 -6.40 7.82 14.87
N GLU A 179 -7.66 8.17 14.64
CA GLU A 179 -8.73 8.13 15.67
C GLU A 179 -9.31 6.71 15.77
N ALA A 180 -9.60 6.06 14.63
CA ALA A 180 -10.01 4.66 14.61
C ALA A 180 -8.89 3.73 15.08
N TRP A 181 -7.63 4.06 14.76
CA TRP A 181 -6.45 3.30 15.13
C TRP A 181 -5.78 3.86 16.40
N ASP A 182 -6.58 4.20 17.40
CA ASP A 182 -6.06 4.57 18.71
C ASP A 182 -5.58 3.31 19.46
N PRO A 183 -4.28 3.21 19.85
CA PRO A 183 -3.77 2.05 20.59
C PRO A 183 -4.52 1.80 21.89
N ALA A 184 -5.10 2.82 22.53
CA ALA A 184 -5.90 2.67 23.75
C ALA A 184 -7.19 1.85 23.56
N ARG A 185 -7.63 1.63 22.32
CA ARG A 185 -8.82 0.82 21.99
C ARG A 185 -8.53 -0.67 21.90
N TYR A 186 -7.26 -1.08 21.99
CA TYR A 186 -6.84 -2.46 21.74
C TYR A 186 -6.04 -2.98 22.93
N ASP A 187 -6.51 -4.09 23.49
CA ASP A 187 -5.82 -4.77 24.58
C ASP A 187 -4.63 -5.58 24.04
N ARG A 188 -3.43 -5.27 24.56
CA ARG A 188 -2.19 -5.93 24.15
C ARG A 188 -2.13 -7.38 24.63
N GLY A 189 -2.63 -7.67 25.82
CA GLY A 189 -2.65 -9.00 26.41
C GLY A 189 -3.55 -9.92 25.58
N GLU A 190 -4.76 -9.45 25.22
CA GLU A 190 -5.66 -10.19 24.33
C GLU A 190 -5.02 -10.44 22.94
N ALA A 191 -4.37 -9.43 22.37
CA ALA A 191 -3.67 -9.55 21.09
C ALA A 191 -2.56 -10.62 21.14
N ARG A 192 -1.77 -10.65 22.22
CA ARG A 192 -0.72 -11.64 22.45
C ARG A 192 -1.29 -13.05 22.67
N ALA A 193 -2.33 -13.17 23.49
CA ALA A 193 -3.01 -14.44 23.75
C ALA A 193 -3.58 -15.05 22.45
N ARG A 194 -4.21 -14.23 21.59
CA ARG A 194 -4.71 -14.63 20.26
C ARG A 194 -3.61 -15.20 19.38
N LEU A 195 -2.40 -14.66 19.48
CA LEU A 195 -1.21 -15.13 18.78
C LEU A 195 -0.50 -16.26 19.53
N GLY A 196 -1.01 -16.74 20.69
CA GLY A 196 -0.37 -17.76 21.52
C GLY A 196 1.04 -17.32 21.97
N LEU A 197 1.22 -16.02 22.19
CA LEU A 197 2.44 -15.41 22.69
C LEU A 197 2.30 -15.18 24.21
N ARG A 198 3.40 -15.34 24.92
CA ARG A 198 3.49 -15.10 26.37
C ARG A 198 4.43 -13.91 26.61
N ASP A 199 5.60 -14.17 27.15
CA ASP A 199 6.59 -13.16 27.57
C ASP A 199 7.66 -12.88 26.50
N GLU A 200 7.57 -13.56 25.34
CA GLU A 200 8.54 -13.39 24.27
C GLU A 200 8.54 -11.94 23.73
N ARG A 201 9.68 -11.47 23.30
CA ARG A 201 9.85 -10.22 22.56
C ARG A 201 9.36 -10.38 21.13
N VAL A 202 8.42 -9.57 20.69
CA VAL A 202 7.74 -9.76 19.40
C VAL A 202 8.21 -8.75 18.36
N VAL A 203 8.86 -9.24 17.33
CA VAL A 203 9.10 -8.51 16.08
C VAL A 203 7.99 -8.85 15.11
N MET A 204 7.35 -7.86 14.52
CA MET A 204 6.24 -8.11 13.58
C MET A 204 6.53 -7.54 12.20
N PHE A 205 6.21 -8.33 11.18
CA PHE A 205 6.13 -7.90 9.79
C PHE A 205 4.67 -7.97 9.34
N LEU A 206 4.18 -6.96 8.64
CA LEU A 206 2.81 -6.90 8.14
C LEU A 206 2.77 -6.82 6.61
N GLY A 207 1.89 -7.59 6.01
CA GLY A 207 1.52 -7.56 4.58
C GLY A 207 2.11 -8.70 3.78
N THR A 208 1.62 -8.88 2.55
CA THR A 208 2.04 -9.97 1.65
C THR A 208 3.54 -9.96 1.43
N PRO A 209 4.27 -11.03 1.75
CA PRO A 209 5.71 -11.13 1.50
C PRO A 209 5.99 -11.15 -0.01
N ARG A 210 6.92 -10.33 -0.43
CA ARG A 210 7.47 -10.33 -1.80
C ARG A 210 8.99 -10.19 -1.69
N ALA A 211 9.75 -10.66 -2.66
CA ALA A 211 11.21 -10.67 -2.62
C ALA A 211 11.84 -9.31 -2.23
N HIS A 212 11.30 -8.21 -2.76
CA HIS A 212 11.79 -6.86 -2.44
C HIS A 212 11.43 -6.37 -1.02
N LYS A 213 10.58 -7.09 -0.28
CA LYS A 213 10.20 -6.70 1.08
C LYS A 213 11.14 -7.21 2.17
N GLY A 214 12.21 -7.95 1.79
CA GLY A 214 13.30 -8.35 2.68
C GLY A 214 12.89 -9.26 3.84
N VAL A 215 11.86 -10.12 3.64
CA VAL A 215 11.40 -11.02 4.71
C VAL A 215 12.45 -12.05 5.06
N ASP A 216 13.21 -12.56 4.08
CA ASP A 216 14.29 -13.50 4.33
C ASP A 216 15.38 -12.86 5.21
N ASP A 217 15.76 -11.60 4.93
CA ASP A 217 16.71 -10.84 5.74
C ASP A 217 16.22 -10.67 7.18
N LEU A 218 14.91 -10.47 7.36
CA LEU A 218 14.30 -10.33 8.67
C LEU A 218 14.26 -11.65 9.45
N VAL A 219 13.97 -12.77 8.78
CA VAL A 219 14.00 -14.11 9.41
C VAL A 219 15.39 -14.42 9.93
N GLU A 220 16.42 -14.15 9.12
CA GLU A 220 17.81 -14.34 9.51
C GLU A 220 18.20 -13.39 10.66
N ALA A 221 17.85 -12.10 10.57
CA ALA A 221 18.16 -11.12 11.60
C ALA A 221 17.55 -11.47 12.96
N VAL A 222 16.28 -11.93 13.00
CA VAL A 222 15.64 -12.36 14.24
C VAL A 222 16.28 -13.63 14.80
N GLY A 223 16.70 -14.57 13.95
CA GLY A 223 17.50 -15.72 14.37
C GLY A 223 18.82 -15.33 15.07
N VAL A 224 19.49 -14.28 14.58
CA VAL A 224 20.70 -13.71 15.20
C VAL A 224 20.38 -12.99 16.51
N VAL A 225 19.19 -12.39 16.67
CA VAL A 225 18.79 -11.73 17.94
C VAL A 225 18.78 -12.73 19.10
N GLY A 226 18.28 -13.94 18.89
CA GLY A 226 18.35 -15.02 19.88
C GLY A 226 16.97 -15.54 20.30
N SER A 227 16.98 -16.46 21.29
CA SER A 227 15.82 -17.28 21.71
C SER A 227 14.62 -16.50 22.27
N ASP A 228 14.85 -15.30 22.80
CA ASP A 228 13.81 -14.49 23.46
C ASP A 228 12.96 -13.69 22.46
N ALA A 229 13.36 -13.67 21.18
CA ALA A 229 12.63 -12.97 20.14
C ALA A 229 11.76 -13.91 19.32
N ARG A 230 10.55 -13.48 19.00
CA ARG A 230 9.63 -14.14 18.05
C ARG A 230 9.35 -13.22 16.88
N LEU A 231 9.43 -13.76 15.68
CA LEU A 231 9.00 -13.09 14.46
C LEU A 231 7.60 -13.51 14.11
N VAL A 232 6.67 -12.57 14.05
CA VAL A 232 5.30 -12.80 13.57
C VAL A 232 5.16 -12.20 12.18
N LEU A 233 4.92 -13.05 11.18
CA LEU A 233 4.69 -12.66 9.78
C LEU A 233 3.19 -12.66 9.48
N VAL A 234 2.56 -11.48 9.50
CA VAL A 234 1.13 -11.31 9.20
C VAL A 234 0.96 -11.05 7.71
N GLY A 235 0.10 -11.83 7.06
CA GLY A 235 -0.14 -11.78 5.61
C GLY A 235 0.75 -12.75 4.82
N ALA A 236 1.46 -13.66 5.50
CA ALA A 236 2.23 -14.73 4.89
C ALA A 236 1.37 -15.99 4.75
N ASP A 237 1.27 -16.54 3.52
CA ASP A 237 0.57 -17.80 3.29
C ASP A 237 1.43 -18.99 3.79
N PRO A 238 0.97 -19.73 4.83
CA PRO A 238 1.71 -20.89 5.35
C PRO A 238 1.85 -22.03 4.33
N ALA A 239 0.94 -22.11 3.35
CA ALA A 239 0.97 -23.14 2.32
C ALA A 239 1.92 -22.82 1.16
N SER A 240 2.40 -21.58 1.06
CA SER A 240 3.38 -21.21 0.05
C SER A 240 4.75 -21.88 0.31
N GLU A 241 5.58 -22.02 -0.71
CA GLU A 241 6.95 -22.52 -0.58
C GLU A 241 7.77 -21.68 0.41
N ALA A 242 7.70 -20.36 0.28
CA ALA A 242 8.38 -19.44 1.20
C ALA A 242 7.83 -19.55 2.63
N GLY A 243 6.49 -19.67 2.79
CA GLY A 243 5.86 -19.86 4.08
C GLY A 243 6.34 -21.13 4.78
N ARG A 244 6.38 -22.25 4.09
CA ARG A 244 6.91 -23.51 4.65
C ARG A 244 8.39 -23.38 5.06
N ARG A 245 9.21 -22.70 4.26
CA ARG A 245 10.62 -22.44 4.59
C ARG A 245 10.77 -21.59 5.85
N TRP A 246 9.99 -20.53 5.99
CA TRP A 246 10.03 -19.67 7.18
C TRP A 246 9.48 -20.37 8.42
N ALA A 247 8.40 -21.17 8.29
CA ALA A 247 7.81 -21.93 9.38
C ALA A 247 8.73 -23.02 9.96
N ALA A 248 9.78 -23.42 9.22
CA ALA A 248 10.79 -24.35 9.72
C ALA A 248 11.67 -23.74 10.84
N HIS A 249 11.67 -22.43 11.00
CA HIS A 249 12.41 -21.75 12.06
C HIS A 249 11.54 -21.66 13.33
N PRO A 250 12.01 -22.15 14.49
CA PRO A 250 11.20 -22.20 15.73
C PRO A 250 10.84 -20.82 16.28
N TRP A 251 11.55 -19.76 15.86
CA TRP A 251 11.25 -18.37 16.24
C TRP A 251 10.26 -17.67 15.31
N VAL A 252 9.81 -18.32 14.22
CA VAL A 252 8.89 -17.71 13.25
C VAL A 252 7.47 -18.24 13.46
N ARG A 253 6.51 -17.32 13.53
CA ARG A 253 5.09 -17.61 13.52
C ARG A 253 4.45 -16.96 12.29
N LEU A 254 3.72 -17.77 11.52
CA LEU A 254 2.99 -17.29 10.35
C LEU A 254 1.53 -17.02 10.71
N VAL A 255 1.03 -15.90 10.22
CA VAL A 255 -0.40 -15.55 10.21
C VAL A 255 -0.78 -15.28 8.76
N GLY A 256 -1.82 -15.92 8.28
CA GLY A 256 -2.34 -15.74 6.93
C GLY A 256 -2.87 -14.32 6.69
N GLU A 257 -3.56 -14.14 5.58
CA GLU A 257 -4.21 -12.88 5.25
C GLU A 257 -5.34 -12.58 6.25
N ILE A 258 -5.34 -11.36 6.79
CA ILE A 258 -6.34 -10.86 7.73
C ILE A 258 -7.11 -9.69 7.12
N PRO A 259 -8.35 -9.40 7.57
CA PRO A 259 -9.06 -8.17 7.24
C PRO A 259 -8.26 -6.94 7.63
N PHE A 260 -8.39 -5.86 6.84
CA PHE A 260 -7.64 -4.62 7.12
C PHE A 260 -8.02 -4.02 8.48
N ASP A 261 -9.28 -4.08 8.86
CA ASP A 261 -9.79 -3.54 10.14
C ASP A 261 -9.32 -4.35 11.37
N ASP A 262 -8.80 -5.58 11.16
CA ASP A 262 -8.18 -6.38 12.21
C ASP A 262 -6.68 -6.08 12.41
N VAL A 263 -6.03 -5.39 11.48
CA VAL A 263 -4.59 -5.07 11.56
C VAL A 263 -4.18 -4.46 12.89
N PRO A 264 -4.92 -3.49 13.48
CA PRO A 264 -4.56 -2.93 14.78
C PRO A 264 -4.49 -3.97 15.90
N ARG A 265 -5.42 -4.94 15.91
CA ARG A 265 -5.48 -6.03 16.91
C ARG A 265 -4.27 -6.96 16.89
N TYR A 266 -3.58 -7.03 15.76
CA TYR A 266 -2.32 -7.77 15.65
C TYR A 266 -1.12 -6.90 16.00
N LEU A 267 -1.06 -5.69 15.44
CA LEU A 267 0.10 -4.81 15.61
C LEU A 267 0.35 -4.37 17.05
N VAL A 268 -0.69 -4.23 17.90
CA VAL A 268 -0.50 -3.87 19.31
C VAL A 268 0.25 -4.96 20.10
N ALA A 269 0.29 -6.21 19.64
CA ALA A 269 1.08 -7.28 20.23
C ALA A 269 2.59 -7.08 20.06
N ALA A 270 3.04 -6.29 19.09
CA ALA A 270 4.44 -6.14 18.74
C ALA A 270 5.23 -5.28 19.71
N ASP A 271 6.49 -5.67 19.98
CA ASP A 271 7.49 -4.85 20.66
C ASP A 271 8.26 -3.99 19.64
N ALA A 272 8.42 -4.51 18.40
CA ALA A 272 8.96 -3.76 17.27
C ALA A 272 8.27 -4.18 15.98
N VAL A 273 8.07 -3.24 15.06
CA VAL A 273 7.59 -3.50 13.70
C VAL A 273 8.76 -3.32 12.73
N ALA A 274 8.97 -4.32 11.86
CA ALA A 274 10.06 -4.29 10.90
C ALA A 274 9.56 -4.00 9.47
N VAL A 275 10.26 -3.09 8.79
CA VAL A 275 10.02 -2.72 7.38
C VAL A 275 11.34 -2.88 6.60
N PRO A 276 11.81 -4.13 6.38
CA PRO A 276 13.16 -4.41 5.86
C PRO A 276 13.22 -4.38 4.32
N GLN A 277 12.63 -3.37 3.70
CA GLN A 277 12.51 -3.27 2.24
C GLN A 277 13.88 -3.18 1.58
N ARG A 278 14.13 -3.98 0.52
CA ARG A 278 15.36 -3.95 -0.27
C ARG A 278 15.35 -2.78 -1.25
N ALA A 279 16.52 -2.23 -1.55
CA ALA A 279 16.68 -1.19 -2.56
C ALA A 279 16.69 -1.84 -3.96
N THR A 280 15.59 -1.69 -4.68
CA THR A 280 15.41 -2.20 -6.04
C THR A 280 14.76 -1.13 -6.91
N SER A 281 14.81 -1.26 -8.23
CA SER A 281 14.23 -0.26 -9.15
C SER A 281 12.73 -0.02 -8.96
N ASP A 282 12.02 -1.01 -8.43
CA ASP A 282 10.59 -0.92 -8.13
C ASP A 282 10.30 -0.32 -6.75
N THR A 283 11.24 -0.40 -5.80
CA THR A 283 11.04 0.15 -4.45
C THR A 283 11.41 1.61 -4.30
N VAL A 284 12.18 2.19 -5.24
CA VAL A 284 12.60 3.58 -5.17
C VAL A 284 11.42 4.57 -5.17
N GLY A 285 10.36 4.23 -5.88
CA GLY A 285 9.12 5.03 -5.93
C GLY A 285 8.07 4.63 -4.90
N GLN A 286 8.25 3.50 -4.22
CA GLN A 286 7.25 2.92 -3.34
C GLN A 286 7.47 3.35 -1.88
N VAL A 287 6.40 3.80 -1.22
CA VAL A 287 6.38 4.01 0.23
C VAL A 287 5.54 2.89 0.86
N PRO A 288 6.15 2.02 1.69
CA PRO A 288 5.41 0.91 2.29
C PRO A 288 4.31 1.40 3.24
N ALA A 289 3.04 1.16 2.93
CA ALA A 289 1.90 1.62 3.73
C ALA A 289 1.95 1.15 5.20
N LYS A 290 2.57 -0.01 5.44
CA LYS A 290 2.73 -0.59 6.79
C LYS A 290 3.52 0.27 7.78
N VAL A 291 4.36 1.20 7.30
CA VAL A 291 5.05 2.15 8.18
C VAL A 291 4.03 3.05 8.89
N PHE A 292 3.01 3.49 8.17
CA PHE A 292 1.94 4.31 8.74
C PHE A 292 1.01 3.50 9.66
N ASP A 293 0.87 2.19 9.42
CA ASP A 293 0.16 1.27 10.32
C ASP A 293 0.84 1.24 11.70
N ALA A 294 2.15 1.02 11.70
CA ALA A 294 2.94 0.99 12.93
C ALA A 294 3.00 2.36 13.63
N MET A 295 3.17 3.44 12.87
CA MET A 295 3.16 4.81 13.39
C MET A 295 1.82 5.14 14.05
N ALA A 296 0.69 4.83 13.41
CA ALA A 296 -0.64 5.10 13.95
C ALA A 296 -0.88 4.44 15.31
N LEU A 297 -0.33 3.24 15.50
CA LEU A 297 -0.45 2.49 16.76
C LEU A 297 0.70 2.73 17.74
N GLY A 298 1.58 3.70 17.45
CA GLY A 298 2.68 4.05 18.33
C GLY A 298 3.66 2.88 18.55
N ARG A 299 3.83 2.00 17.57
CA ARG A 299 4.79 0.89 17.69
C ARG A 299 6.19 1.34 17.31
N PRO A 300 7.23 0.89 18.05
CA PRO A 300 8.62 1.12 17.65
C PRO A 300 8.87 0.52 16.25
N ILE A 301 9.58 1.26 15.40
CA ILE A 301 9.81 0.86 14.01
C ILE A 301 11.30 0.74 13.71
N VAL A 302 11.70 -0.38 13.13
CA VAL A 302 12.97 -0.50 12.41
C VAL A 302 12.69 -0.64 10.93
N ALA A 303 13.36 0.17 10.12
CA ALA A 303 13.16 0.16 8.67
C ALA A 303 14.49 0.33 7.92
N THR A 304 14.54 -0.12 6.69
CA THR A 304 15.66 0.15 5.81
C THR A 304 15.60 1.57 5.24
N ALA A 305 16.76 2.18 5.00
CA ALA A 305 16.88 3.53 4.45
C ALA A 305 16.59 3.56 2.94
N VAL A 306 15.36 3.26 2.54
CA VAL A 306 14.92 3.28 1.12
C VAL A 306 13.76 4.25 0.91
N SER A 307 13.63 4.79 -0.30
CA SER A 307 12.58 5.71 -0.71
C SER A 307 12.44 6.87 0.30
N MET A 308 11.23 7.17 0.77
CA MET A 308 10.94 8.22 1.76
C MET A 308 11.02 7.74 3.22
N LEU A 309 11.40 6.50 3.51
CA LEU A 309 11.47 6.02 4.89
C LEU A 309 12.40 6.87 5.78
N PRO A 310 13.56 7.37 5.29
CA PRO A 310 14.37 8.30 6.09
C PRO A 310 13.65 9.61 6.43
N GLU A 311 12.88 10.20 5.51
CA GLU A 311 12.09 11.42 5.77
C GLU A 311 10.93 11.14 6.74
N ILE A 312 10.25 10.01 6.56
CA ILE A 312 9.08 9.63 7.35
C ILE A 312 9.46 9.32 8.80
N LEU A 313 10.55 8.59 9.01
CA LEU A 313 10.97 8.08 10.31
C LEU A 313 12.06 8.91 10.99
N ASP A 314 12.42 10.06 10.46
CA ASP A 314 13.41 10.95 11.05
C ASP A 314 13.10 11.27 12.51
N GLY A 315 13.97 10.89 13.45
CA GLY A 315 13.80 11.09 14.90
C GLY A 315 12.68 10.26 15.56
N CYS A 316 11.98 9.36 14.82
CA CYS A 316 10.90 8.54 15.39
C CYS A 316 10.94 7.06 14.96
N GLY A 317 12.06 6.60 14.40
CA GLY A 317 12.30 5.20 14.06
C GLY A 317 13.80 4.92 13.95
N VAL A 318 14.14 3.64 13.79
CA VAL A 318 15.52 3.20 13.60
C VAL A 318 15.71 2.84 12.14
N LEU A 319 16.72 3.43 11.49
CA LEU A 319 17.04 3.18 10.09
C LEU A 319 18.30 2.34 9.96
N VAL A 320 18.28 1.36 9.06
CA VAL A 320 19.40 0.49 8.73
C VAL A 320 19.65 0.46 7.22
N PRO A 321 20.86 0.11 6.76
CA PRO A 321 21.12 -0.10 5.34
C PRO A 321 20.25 -1.24 4.78
N PRO A 322 19.72 -1.13 3.54
CA PRO A 322 18.95 -2.19 2.92
C PRO A 322 19.82 -3.43 2.62
N GLY A 323 19.33 -4.62 3.01
CA GLY A 323 20.02 -5.89 2.84
C GLY A 323 21.10 -6.18 3.88
N ASP A 324 21.32 -5.30 4.84
CA ASP A 324 22.27 -5.50 5.94
C ASP A 324 21.59 -6.22 7.12
N VAL A 325 21.72 -7.55 7.13
CA VAL A 325 21.15 -8.42 8.18
C VAL A 325 21.76 -8.13 9.56
N VAL A 326 23.05 -7.82 9.62
CA VAL A 326 23.77 -7.55 10.87
C VAL A 326 23.31 -6.24 11.49
N ALA A 327 23.19 -5.18 10.68
CA ALA A 327 22.67 -3.91 11.14
C ALA A 327 21.20 -4.04 11.58
N LEU A 328 20.38 -4.81 10.87
CA LEU A 328 18.99 -5.09 11.21
C LEU A 328 18.89 -5.83 12.56
N ALA A 329 19.70 -6.89 12.76
CA ALA A 329 19.74 -7.64 14.02
C ALA A 329 20.18 -6.76 15.19
N THR A 330 21.19 -5.90 14.98
CA THR A 330 21.69 -4.96 15.98
C THR A 330 20.62 -3.94 16.38
N ALA A 331 19.91 -3.37 15.39
CA ALA A 331 18.81 -2.46 15.63
C ALA A 331 17.64 -3.12 16.39
N LEU A 332 17.30 -4.36 16.04
CA LEU A 332 16.29 -5.13 16.74
C LEU A 332 16.69 -5.42 18.19
N ARG A 333 17.93 -5.86 18.44
CA ARG A 333 18.43 -6.05 19.83
C ARG A 333 18.33 -4.78 20.65
N ARG A 334 18.70 -3.62 20.07
CA ARG A 334 18.57 -2.34 20.77
C ARG A 334 17.12 -2.02 21.12
N LEU A 335 16.20 -2.13 20.15
CA LEU A 335 14.77 -1.86 20.38
C LEU A 335 14.16 -2.81 21.42
N LEU A 336 14.50 -4.10 21.35
CA LEU A 336 13.97 -5.09 22.30
C LEU A 336 14.63 -5.01 23.68
N GLY A 337 15.87 -4.55 23.76
CA GLY A 337 16.63 -4.41 25.02
C GLY A 337 16.36 -3.11 25.80
N ASP A 338 15.76 -2.10 25.15
CA ASP A 338 15.38 -0.83 25.77
C ASP A 338 13.88 -0.54 25.55
N PRO A 339 13.00 -1.13 26.38
CA PRO A 339 11.56 -0.94 26.25
C PRO A 339 11.09 0.52 26.40
N ASP A 340 11.70 1.29 27.30
CA ASP A 340 11.31 2.67 27.57
C ASP A 340 11.71 3.59 26.42
N GLY A 341 12.95 3.50 25.93
CA GLY A 341 13.39 4.25 24.75
C GLY A 341 12.62 3.85 23.50
N SER A 342 12.26 2.59 23.37
CA SER A 342 11.43 2.10 22.27
C SER A 342 9.99 2.61 22.33
N ALA A 343 9.40 2.65 23.51
CA ALA A 343 8.07 3.23 23.72
C ALA A 343 8.07 4.74 23.36
N GLU A 344 9.12 5.46 23.72
CA GLU A 344 9.27 6.88 23.37
C GLU A 344 9.39 7.07 21.83
N LEU A 345 10.16 6.24 21.13
CA LEU A 345 10.20 6.26 19.66
C LEU A 345 8.81 6.00 19.05
N GLY A 346 8.09 5.02 19.57
CA GLY A 346 6.73 4.72 19.17
C GLY A 346 5.78 5.91 19.38
N ARG A 347 5.86 6.57 20.52
CA ARG A 347 5.05 7.77 20.85
C ARG A 347 5.32 8.89 19.84
N ARG A 348 6.59 9.19 19.55
CA ARG A 348 6.99 10.20 18.54
C ARG A 348 6.50 9.83 17.15
N ALA A 349 6.56 8.54 16.80
CA ALA A 349 6.05 8.05 15.51
C ALA A 349 4.54 8.29 15.40
N ARG A 350 3.75 8.01 16.47
CA ARG A 350 2.31 8.29 16.50
C ARG A 350 2.01 9.77 16.38
N GLU A 351 2.72 10.62 17.12
CA GLU A 351 2.53 12.08 17.05
C GLU A 351 2.75 12.60 15.62
N ARG A 352 3.87 12.22 14.98
CA ARG A 352 4.13 12.55 13.57
C ARG A 352 3.07 11.99 12.63
N CYS A 353 2.56 10.77 12.89
CA CYS A 353 1.47 10.19 12.10
C CYS A 353 0.20 11.04 12.19
N ARG A 354 -0.18 11.46 13.39
CA ARG A 354 -1.35 12.34 13.62
C ARG A 354 -1.21 13.67 12.89
N GLU A 355 -0.03 14.29 12.96
CA GLU A 355 0.24 15.59 12.36
C GLU A 355 0.29 15.56 10.81
N ARG A 356 0.95 14.54 10.23
CA ARG A 356 1.32 14.55 8.81
C ARG A 356 0.70 13.43 7.99
N TYR A 357 0.35 12.31 8.62
CA TYR A 357 -0.08 11.09 7.93
C TYR A 357 -1.43 10.57 8.43
N SER A 358 -2.24 11.46 9.03
CA SER A 358 -3.61 11.17 9.43
C SER A 358 -4.61 11.45 8.29
N PHE A 359 -5.82 10.92 8.43
CA PHE A 359 -6.92 11.26 7.55
C PHE A 359 -7.21 12.76 7.54
N THR A 360 -7.11 13.43 8.67
CA THR A 360 -7.30 14.89 8.80
C THR A 360 -6.25 15.65 7.97
N ALA A 361 -4.97 15.29 8.10
CA ALA A 361 -3.90 15.91 7.34
C ALA A 361 -4.06 15.68 5.82
N ALA A 362 -4.43 14.46 5.42
CA ALA A 362 -4.66 14.16 4.01
C ALA A 362 -5.88 14.91 3.42
N ARG A 363 -6.98 15.01 4.17
CA ARG A 363 -8.19 15.75 3.76
C ARG A 363 -7.91 17.24 3.56
N ALA A 364 -7.07 17.83 4.39
CA ALA A 364 -6.66 19.23 4.24
C ALA A 364 -5.99 19.52 2.88
N VAL A 365 -5.31 18.53 2.29
CA VAL A 365 -4.69 18.62 0.97
C VAL A 365 -5.66 18.19 -0.13
N LEU A 366 -6.37 17.09 0.09
CA LEU A 366 -7.15 16.41 -0.95
C LEU A 366 -8.46 17.15 -1.28
N PHE A 367 -9.17 17.70 -0.28
CA PHE A 367 -10.43 18.39 -0.51
C PHE A 367 -10.28 19.63 -1.40
N PRO A 368 -9.36 20.58 -1.12
CA PRO A 368 -9.14 21.72 -2.02
C PRO A 368 -8.69 21.30 -3.43
N LEU A 369 -7.96 20.19 -3.56
CA LEU A 369 -7.53 19.68 -4.86
C LEU A 369 -8.72 19.23 -5.71
N VAL A 370 -9.62 18.44 -5.12
CA VAL A 370 -10.86 17.97 -5.78
C VAL A 370 -11.78 19.12 -6.11
N GLU A 371 -11.92 20.10 -5.21
CA GLU A 371 -12.77 21.30 -5.42
C GLU A 371 -12.26 22.18 -6.55
N ARG A 372 -10.95 22.47 -6.57
CA ARG A 372 -10.34 23.24 -7.68
C ARG A 372 -10.55 22.54 -9.02
N ALA A 373 -10.34 21.22 -9.07
CA ALA A 373 -10.58 20.46 -10.29
C ALA A 373 -12.05 20.52 -10.72
N ALA A 374 -12.99 20.49 -9.78
CA ALA A 374 -14.42 20.61 -10.05
C ALA A 374 -14.84 22.00 -10.51
N ALA A 375 -14.19 23.05 -10.02
CA ALA A 375 -14.50 24.46 -10.37
C ALA A 375 -13.88 24.92 -11.70
N SER A 376 -12.87 24.22 -12.22
CA SER A 376 -12.17 24.56 -13.47
C SER A 376 -12.96 24.18 -14.75
N ARG A 377 -14.30 24.17 -14.67
CA ARG A 377 -15.20 23.84 -15.78
C ARG A 377 -15.65 25.07 -16.57
#